data_b2fd8ca5d943d525fe8f0228c37dbf88
#
_entry.id   b2fd8ca5d943d525fe8f0228c37dbf88
#
_cell.length_a   1.000
_cell.length_b   1.000
_cell.length_c   1.000
_cell.angle_alpha   90.00
_cell.angle_beta   90.00
_cell.angle_gamma   90.00
#
_symmetry.space_group_name_H-M   'P 1'
#
loop_
_entity.id
_entity.type
_entity.pdbx_description
1 polymer ?
#
loop_
_entity_poly.entity_id
_entity_poly.type
_entity_poly.pdbx_seq_one_letter_code
_entity_poly.pdbx_strand_id
1 'polypeptide(L)'
;MTDKAKAAERAYAYTKDRIIRGELPGGSRLSEVRICEELELSRTPVHEAFLRLAAERLITLSSRQGATINPVPVSEAADVLEMRDALERTAARRVAARSVDPETIAEALREPLERQEAAIDAGDLEAFVDADCDFHAAVIALSGNPIAVHFFDLLRDRQRRLAHLVLTSSEVVLGESFEDHHRLAEHLAELDAAAYEAVLDRHLARHQGLL
;
A
#
# COMPACT_ATOMS: atom_id res chain seq x y z
N MET A 1 -5.61 -18.46 21.11
CA MET A 1 -5.54 -17.01 21.42
C MET A 1 -6.55 -16.71 22.50
N THR A 2 -6.17 -16.01 23.56
CA THR A 2 -7.09 -15.56 24.62
C THR A 2 -8.03 -14.47 24.08
N ASP A 3 -9.21 -14.29 24.69
CA ASP A 3 -10.15 -13.21 24.28
C ASP A 3 -9.50 -11.82 24.37
N LYS A 4 -8.58 -11.61 25.31
CA LYS A 4 -7.81 -10.39 25.46
C LYS A 4 -6.89 -10.16 24.24
N ALA A 5 -6.20 -11.19 23.74
CA ALA A 5 -5.34 -11.08 22.56
C ALA A 5 -6.14 -10.79 21.29
N LYS A 6 -7.33 -11.36 21.15
CA LYS A 6 -8.24 -11.02 20.03
C LYS A 6 -8.74 -9.58 20.09
N ALA A 7 -9.04 -9.08 21.30
CA ALA A 7 -9.48 -7.69 21.49
C ALA A 7 -8.35 -6.69 21.15
N ALA A 8 -7.11 -6.97 21.56
CA ALA A 8 -5.96 -6.13 21.22
C ALA A 8 -5.67 -6.14 19.71
N GLU A 9 -5.76 -7.32 19.07
CA GLU A 9 -5.62 -7.44 17.61
C GLU A 9 -6.70 -6.66 16.86
N ARG A 10 -7.95 -6.75 17.31
CA ARG A 10 -9.06 -5.99 16.72
C ARG A 10 -8.86 -4.48 16.84
N ALA A 11 -8.43 -3.99 18.01
CA ALA A 11 -8.14 -2.57 18.21
C ALA A 11 -6.97 -2.09 17.35
N TYR A 12 -5.93 -2.91 17.24
CA TYR A 12 -4.76 -2.62 16.42
C TYR A 12 -5.13 -2.57 14.92
N ALA A 13 -5.77 -3.61 14.39
CA ALA A 13 -6.14 -3.69 12.98
C ALA A 13 -7.09 -2.54 12.58
N TYR A 14 -8.11 -2.27 13.40
CA TYR A 14 -9.07 -1.18 13.19
C TYR A 14 -8.40 0.18 13.12
N THR A 15 -7.53 0.47 14.09
CA THR A 15 -6.89 1.79 14.17
C THR A 15 -5.82 1.94 13.08
N LYS A 16 -5.06 0.87 12.81
CA LYS A 16 -4.05 0.86 11.76
C LYS A 16 -4.65 1.10 10.39
N ASP A 17 -5.73 0.40 10.06
CA ASP A 17 -6.41 0.54 8.78
C ASP A 17 -6.87 1.98 8.54
N ARG A 18 -7.49 2.63 9.52
CA ARG A 18 -7.91 4.04 9.45
C ARG A 18 -6.75 5.03 9.29
N ILE A 19 -5.58 4.74 9.87
CA ILE A 19 -4.37 5.55 9.67
C ILE A 19 -3.87 5.39 8.24
N ILE A 20 -3.82 4.15 7.74
CA ILE A 20 -3.35 3.84 6.38
C ILE A 20 -4.25 4.48 5.34
N ARG A 21 -5.57 4.42 5.51
CA ARG A 21 -6.57 5.05 4.63
C ARG A 21 -6.65 6.57 4.73
N GLY A 22 -5.88 7.18 5.63
CA GLY A 22 -5.91 8.63 5.81
C GLY A 22 -7.15 9.18 6.54
N GLU A 23 -8.08 8.33 6.99
CA GLU A 23 -9.24 8.74 7.81
C GLU A 23 -8.79 9.38 9.13
N LEU A 24 -7.63 8.98 9.62
CA LEU A 24 -6.93 9.57 10.74
C LEU A 24 -5.68 10.30 10.21
N PRO A 25 -5.78 11.59 9.87
CA PRO A 25 -4.71 12.30 9.17
C PRO A 25 -3.48 12.52 10.05
N GLY A 26 -2.31 12.59 9.41
CA GLY A 26 -1.04 12.89 10.07
C GLY A 26 -1.10 14.20 10.86
N GLY A 27 -0.51 14.20 12.05
CA GLY A 27 -0.55 15.33 12.99
C GLY A 27 -1.82 15.41 13.85
N SER A 28 -2.87 14.64 13.53
CA SER A 28 -4.09 14.62 14.32
C SER A 28 -3.92 13.86 15.64
N ARG A 29 -4.75 14.22 16.63
CA ARG A 29 -4.77 13.53 17.92
C ARG A 29 -5.61 12.26 17.86
N LEU A 30 -5.11 11.21 18.46
CA LEU A 30 -5.79 9.93 18.60
C LEU A 30 -6.05 9.64 20.09
N SER A 31 -7.29 9.36 20.44
CA SER A 31 -7.71 9.10 21.82
C SER A 31 -7.97 7.60 22.05
N GLU A 32 -7.27 7.00 23.04
CA GLU A 32 -7.56 5.63 23.47
C GLU A 32 -9.04 5.50 23.95
N VAL A 33 -9.58 6.52 24.63
CA VAL A 33 -10.95 6.52 25.14
C VAL A 33 -11.94 6.40 23.97
N ARG A 34 -11.74 7.17 22.92
CA ARG A 34 -12.57 7.13 21.72
C ARG A 34 -12.55 5.74 21.06
N ILE A 35 -11.36 5.13 20.91
CA ILE A 35 -11.25 3.78 20.36
C ILE A 35 -11.91 2.73 21.27
N CYS A 36 -11.82 2.90 22.60
CA CYS A 36 -12.56 2.04 23.53
C CYS A 36 -14.07 2.11 23.31
N GLU A 37 -14.61 3.32 23.11
CA GLU A 37 -16.04 3.55 22.88
C GLU A 37 -16.49 3.00 21.52
N GLU A 38 -15.74 3.29 20.43
CA GLU A 38 -16.05 2.84 19.08
C GLU A 38 -16.06 1.30 18.95
N LEU A 39 -15.18 0.61 19.70
CA LEU A 39 -15.03 -0.84 19.62
C LEU A 39 -15.69 -1.60 20.79
N GLU A 40 -16.25 -0.90 21.76
CA GLU A 40 -16.78 -1.48 23.00
C GLU A 40 -15.74 -2.34 23.74
N LEU A 41 -14.50 -1.84 23.80
CA LEU A 41 -13.36 -2.51 24.43
C LEU A 41 -12.92 -1.80 25.71
N SER A 42 -12.36 -2.56 26.65
CA SER A 42 -11.68 -1.99 27.81
C SER A 42 -10.35 -1.33 27.42
N ARG A 43 -9.81 -0.50 28.32
CA ARG A 43 -8.57 0.26 28.07
C ARG A 43 -7.35 -0.62 27.81
N THR A 44 -7.23 -1.76 28.47
CA THR A 44 -6.02 -2.60 28.39
C THR A 44 -5.71 -3.08 26.99
N PRO A 45 -6.62 -3.75 26.24
CA PRO A 45 -6.35 -4.18 24.86
C PRO A 45 -6.14 -3.01 23.91
N VAL A 46 -6.82 -1.88 24.09
CA VAL A 46 -6.61 -0.68 23.28
C VAL A 46 -5.22 -0.08 23.52
N HIS A 47 -4.79 -0.01 24.79
CA HIS A 47 -3.44 0.45 25.11
C HIS A 47 -2.35 -0.46 24.53
N GLU A 48 -2.54 -1.79 24.57
CA GLU A 48 -1.64 -2.75 23.92
C GLU A 48 -1.55 -2.51 22.39
N ALA A 49 -2.69 -2.22 21.74
CA ALA A 49 -2.73 -1.85 20.33
C ALA A 49 -1.96 -0.55 20.05
N PHE A 50 -2.11 0.48 20.88
CA PHE A 50 -1.40 1.75 20.75
C PHE A 50 0.11 1.59 20.92
N LEU A 51 0.57 0.73 21.82
CA LEU A 51 1.99 0.41 21.94
C LEU A 51 2.55 -0.22 20.67
N ARG A 52 1.80 -1.12 20.02
CA ARG A 52 2.19 -1.72 18.75
C ARG A 52 2.25 -0.68 17.63
N LEU A 53 1.23 0.16 17.49
CA LEU A 53 1.20 1.25 16.50
C LEU A 53 2.37 2.21 16.69
N ALA A 54 2.76 2.49 17.94
CA ALA A 54 3.92 3.33 18.25
C ALA A 54 5.25 2.63 17.89
N ALA A 55 5.36 1.33 18.12
CA ALA A 55 6.53 0.55 17.70
C ALA A 55 6.71 0.55 16.18
N GLU A 56 5.60 0.56 15.42
CA GLU A 56 5.58 0.69 13.95
C GLU A 56 5.72 2.15 13.48
N ARG A 57 5.88 3.09 14.40
CA ARG A 57 6.00 4.55 14.11
C ARG A 57 4.78 5.15 13.41
N LEU A 58 3.62 4.52 13.50
CA LEU A 58 2.38 5.07 12.99
C LEU A 58 1.82 6.18 13.88
N ILE A 59 2.11 6.11 15.18
CA ILE A 59 1.73 7.11 16.18
C ILE A 59 2.89 7.44 17.12
N THR A 60 2.81 8.60 17.75
CA THR A 60 3.69 8.98 18.87
C THR A 60 2.84 9.10 20.14
N LEU A 61 3.21 8.34 21.18
CA LEU A 61 2.56 8.40 22.50
C LEU A 61 3.13 9.55 23.32
N SER A 62 2.25 10.32 23.94
CA SER A 62 2.61 11.43 24.84
C SER A 62 1.99 11.20 26.22
N SER A 63 2.81 11.28 27.28
CA SER A 63 2.44 10.91 28.66
C SER A 63 1.25 11.67 29.27
N ARG A 64 0.79 12.75 28.65
CA ARG A 64 -0.34 13.58 29.13
C ARG A 64 -1.32 14.00 28.04
N GLN A 65 -1.07 13.68 26.78
CA GLN A 65 -1.87 14.18 25.64
C GLN A 65 -2.46 13.06 24.76
N GLY A 66 -2.34 11.79 25.16
CA GLY A 66 -2.75 10.66 24.33
C GLY A 66 -1.74 10.34 23.24
N ALA A 67 -2.20 10.01 22.06
CA ALA A 67 -1.38 9.72 20.89
C ALA A 67 -1.56 10.79 19.80
N THR A 68 -0.54 10.95 18.96
CA THR A 68 -0.58 11.75 17.74
C THR A 68 -0.24 10.85 16.55
N ILE A 69 -0.99 10.95 15.49
CA ILE A 69 -0.71 10.24 14.22
C ILE A 69 0.54 10.85 13.60
N ASN A 70 1.54 10.02 13.31
CA ASN A 70 2.74 10.52 12.64
C ASN A 70 2.43 10.81 11.17
N PRO A 71 2.79 12.00 10.63
CA PRO A 71 2.71 12.23 9.19
C PRO A 71 3.69 11.31 8.45
N VAL A 72 3.46 11.08 7.16
CA VAL A 72 4.45 10.43 6.29
C VAL A 72 5.49 11.49 5.93
N PRO A 73 6.76 11.36 6.34
CA PRO A 73 7.80 12.28 5.91
C PRO A 73 8.04 12.15 4.39
N VAL A 74 8.33 13.27 3.72
CA VAL A 74 8.66 13.25 2.28
C VAL A 74 9.85 12.32 1.98
N SER A 75 10.85 12.27 2.89
CA SER A 75 11.97 11.35 2.77
C SER A 75 11.56 9.88 2.83
N GLU A 76 10.62 9.51 3.73
CA GLU A 76 10.11 8.14 3.82
C GLU A 76 9.33 7.76 2.56
N ALA A 77 8.57 8.70 1.99
CA ALA A 77 7.86 8.47 0.74
C ALA A 77 8.82 8.19 -0.42
N ALA A 78 9.90 8.98 -0.53
CA ALA A 78 10.94 8.75 -1.53
C ALA A 78 11.63 7.38 -1.35
N ASP A 79 11.97 7.01 -0.11
CA ASP A 79 12.60 5.72 0.21
C ASP A 79 11.67 4.54 -0.15
N VAL A 80 10.36 4.67 0.09
CA VAL A 80 9.36 3.64 -0.28
C VAL A 80 9.28 3.46 -1.80
N LEU A 81 9.25 4.56 -2.56
CA LEU A 81 9.21 4.51 -4.03
C LEU A 81 10.51 3.94 -4.60
N GLU A 82 11.69 4.28 -4.03
CA GLU A 82 12.98 3.69 -4.43
C GLU A 82 12.99 2.17 -4.23
N MET A 83 12.51 1.69 -3.08
CA MET A 83 12.43 0.25 -2.82
C MET A 83 11.42 -0.46 -3.72
N ARG A 84 10.29 0.17 -4.03
CA ARG A 84 9.33 -0.34 -5.00
C ARG A 84 9.96 -0.47 -6.37
N ASP A 85 10.63 0.57 -6.86
CA ASP A 85 11.36 0.58 -8.13
C ASP A 85 12.35 -0.59 -8.22
N ALA A 86 13.20 -0.75 -7.20
CA ALA A 86 14.22 -1.80 -7.16
C ALA A 86 13.62 -3.21 -7.23
N LEU A 87 12.51 -3.45 -6.51
CA LEU A 87 11.83 -4.75 -6.48
C LEU A 87 11.13 -5.04 -7.80
N GLU A 88 10.39 -4.08 -8.36
CA GLU A 88 9.63 -4.26 -9.59
C GLU A 88 10.53 -4.43 -10.81
N ARG A 89 11.59 -3.63 -10.96
CA ARG A 89 12.60 -3.84 -12.04
C ARG A 89 13.23 -5.21 -11.95
N THR A 90 13.59 -5.63 -10.75
CA THR A 90 14.16 -6.97 -10.54
C THR A 90 13.16 -8.05 -10.93
N ALA A 91 11.88 -7.86 -10.60
CA ALA A 91 10.81 -8.78 -10.94
C ALA A 91 10.61 -8.87 -12.47
N ALA A 92 10.46 -7.74 -13.16
CA ALA A 92 10.27 -7.69 -14.61
C ALA A 92 11.40 -8.35 -15.38
N ARG A 93 12.65 -8.03 -15.03
CA ARG A 93 13.84 -8.68 -15.62
C ARG A 93 13.84 -10.20 -15.41
N ARG A 94 13.42 -10.64 -14.23
CA ARG A 94 13.38 -12.07 -13.90
C ARG A 94 12.23 -12.79 -14.60
N VAL A 95 11.08 -12.16 -14.77
CA VAL A 95 9.95 -12.66 -15.56
C VAL A 95 10.41 -12.88 -17.00
N ALA A 96 11.02 -11.89 -17.62
CA ALA A 96 11.57 -11.97 -18.98
C ALA A 96 12.64 -13.07 -19.11
N ALA A 97 13.62 -13.10 -18.19
CA ALA A 97 14.72 -14.09 -18.22
C ALA A 97 14.22 -15.54 -18.04
N ARG A 98 13.11 -15.75 -17.34
CA ARG A 98 12.49 -17.06 -17.15
C ARG A 98 11.51 -17.43 -18.27
N SER A 99 11.24 -16.51 -19.18
CA SER A 99 10.24 -16.67 -20.26
C SER A 99 8.90 -17.13 -19.68
N VAL A 100 8.41 -16.41 -18.66
CA VAL A 100 7.10 -16.73 -18.06
C VAL A 100 6.04 -16.62 -19.14
N ASP A 101 5.14 -17.61 -19.21
CA ASP A 101 4.10 -17.66 -20.21
C ASP A 101 3.21 -16.40 -20.16
N PRO A 102 2.98 -15.72 -21.32
CA PRO A 102 2.16 -14.51 -21.38
C PRO A 102 0.72 -14.71 -20.85
N GLU A 103 0.13 -15.88 -21.02
CA GLU A 103 -1.21 -16.19 -20.50
C GLU A 103 -1.21 -16.24 -18.97
N THR A 104 -0.14 -16.79 -18.37
CA THR A 104 0.06 -16.79 -16.91
C THR A 104 0.18 -15.36 -16.37
N ILE A 105 0.90 -14.47 -17.10
CA ILE A 105 1.05 -13.06 -16.72
C ILE A 105 -0.32 -12.36 -16.80
N ALA A 106 -1.03 -12.52 -17.92
CA ALA A 106 -2.34 -11.90 -18.13
C ALA A 106 -3.36 -12.35 -17.06
N GLU A 107 -3.37 -13.65 -16.72
CA GLU A 107 -4.25 -14.20 -15.68
C GLU A 107 -3.95 -13.61 -14.30
N ALA A 108 -2.67 -13.47 -13.94
CA ALA A 108 -2.28 -12.95 -12.64
C ALA A 108 -2.59 -11.46 -12.47
N LEU A 109 -2.59 -10.68 -13.56
CA LEU A 109 -2.80 -9.24 -13.52
C LEU A 109 -4.25 -8.83 -13.83
N ARG A 110 -5.08 -9.74 -14.35
CA ARG A 110 -6.46 -9.46 -14.74
C ARG A 110 -7.31 -8.96 -13.58
N GLU A 111 -7.39 -9.72 -12.50
CA GLU A 111 -8.26 -9.40 -11.36
C GLU A 111 -7.91 -8.04 -10.71
N PRO A 112 -6.62 -7.71 -10.44
CA PRO A 112 -6.26 -6.38 -9.98
C PRO A 112 -6.66 -5.26 -10.94
N LEU A 113 -6.51 -5.43 -12.27
CA LEU A 113 -6.89 -4.42 -13.27
C LEU A 113 -8.41 -4.24 -13.35
N GLU A 114 -9.19 -5.32 -13.38
CA GLU A 114 -10.66 -5.26 -13.36
C GLU A 114 -11.19 -4.55 -12.10
N ARG A 115 -10.55 -4.77 -10.95
CA ARG A 115 -10.90 -4.09 -9.70
C ARG A 115 -10.57 -2.61 -9.72
N GLN A 116 -9.46 -2.21 -10.35
CA GLN A 116 -9.11 -0.80 -10.54
C GLN A 116 -10.14 -0.10 -11.43
N GLU A 117 -10.51 -0.70 -12.54
CA GLU A 117 -11.54 -0.18 -13.45
C GLU A 117 -12.88 0.00 -12.73
N ALA A 118 -13.35 -1.03 -12.04
CA ALA A 118 -14.58 -0.97 -11.26
C ALA A 118 -14.55 0.09 -10.16
N ALA A 119 -13.38 0.30 -9.53
CA ALA A 119 -13.19 1.32 -8.51
C ALA A 119 -13.24 2.74 -9.10
N ILE A 120 -12.68 2.96 -10.29
CA ILE A 120 -12.78 4.23 -11.02
C ILE A 120 -14.24 4.53 -11.36
N ASP A 121 -14.97 3.56 -11.93
CA ASP A 121 -16.38 3.70 -12.30
C ASP A 121 -17.28 4.00 -11.10
N ALA A 122 -16.95 3.43 -9.94
CA ALA A 122 -17.67 3.65 -8.69
C ALA A 122 -17.26 4.93 -7.94
N GLY A 123 -16.15 5.58 -8.33
CA GLY A 123 -15.55 6.68 -7.56
C GLY A 123 -15.00 6.22 -6.20
N ASP A 124 -14.65 4.93 -6.07
CA ASP A 124 -14.13 4.33 -4.84
C ASP A 124 -12.60 4.34 -4.82
N LEU A 125 -12.04 5.45 -4.34
CA LEU A 125 -10.59 5.61 -4.20
C LEU A 125 -9.94 4.50 -3.38
N GLU A 126 -10.62 4.03 -2.35
CA GLU A 126 -10.07 3.03 -1.45
C GLU A 126 -9.92 1.68 -2.13
N ALA A 127 -10.96 1.24 -2.83
CA ALA A 127 -10.92 0.03 -3.64
C ALA A 127 -9.84 0.14 -4.73
N PHE A 128 -9.64 1.33 -5.32
CA PHE A 128 -8.56 1.56 -6.29
C PHE A 128 -7.18 1.37 -5.66
N VAL A 129 -6.90 2.00 -4.51
CA VAL A 129 -5.61 1.88 -3.81
C VAL A 129 -5.30 0.43 -3.43
N ASP A 130 -6.31 -0.32 -2.97
CA ASP A 130 -6.13 -1.73 -2.65
C ASP A 130 -5.79 -2.56 -3.90
N ALA A 131 -6.48 -2.32 -5.00
CA ALA A 131 -6.24 -3.00 -6.27
C ALA A 131 -4.90 -2.58 -6.92
N ASP A 132 -4.47 -1.31 -6.77
CA ASP A 132 -3.14 -0.82 -7.15
C ASP A 132 -2.03 -1.61 -6.43
N CYS A 133 -2.12 -1.71 -5.11
CA CYS A 133 -1.15 -2.47 -4.32
C CYS A 133 -1.13 -3.96 -4.68
N ASP A 134 -2.29 -4.55 -4.99
CA ASP A 134 -2.39 -5.95 -5.40
C ASP A 134 -1.81 -6.17 -6.81
N PHE A 135 -1.96 -5.22 -7.73
CA PHE A 135 -1.31 -5.26 -9.05
C PHE A 135 0.21 -5.36 -8.94
N HIS A 136 0.83 -4.45 -8.18
CA HIS A 136 2.29 -4.47 -7.99
C HIS A 136 2.77 -5.71 -7.23
N ALA A 137 2.00 -6.19 -6.25
CA ALA A 137 2.27 -7.46 -5.57
C ALA A 137 2.25 -8.64 -6.53
N ALA A 138 1.29 -8.68 -7.48
CA ALA A 138 1.20 -9.74 -8.49
C ALA A 138 2.41 -9.72 -9.44
N VAL A 139 2.87 -8.54 -9.87
CA VAL A 139 4.10 -8.40 -10.67
C VAL A 139 5.30 -9.00 -9.93
N ILE A 140 5.47 -8.68 -8.64
CA ILE A 140 6.55 -9.24 -7.83
C ILE A 140 6.42 -10.76 -7.69
N ALA A 141 5.21 -11.28 -7.48
CA ALA A 141 4.95 -12.71 -7.35
C ALA A 141 5.28 -13.50 -8.62
N LEU A 142 4.99 -12.94 -9.81
CA LEU A 142 5.33 -13.52 -11.13
C LEU A 142 6.83 -13.75 -11.30
N SER A 143 7.68 -12.98 -10.61
CA SER A 143 9.12 -13.21 -10.60
C SER A 143 9.52 -14.57 -10.04
N GLY A 144 8.67 -15.21 -9.22
CA GLY A 144 8.95 -16.44 -8.50
C GLY A 144 10.09 -16.29 -7.49
N ASN A 145 10.31 -15.09 -6.95
CA ASN A 145 11.31 -14.80 -5.92
C ASN A 145 10.61 -14.59 -4.56
N PRO A 146 10.57 -15.60 -3.68
CA PRO A 146 9.86 -15.49 -2.40
C PRO A 146 10.47 -14.45 -1.46
N ILE A 147 11.77 -14.13 -1.62
CA ILE A 147 12.43 -13.09 -0.84
C ILE A 147 11.92 -11.70 -1.28
N ALA A 148 11.79 -11.46 -2.59
CA ALA A 148 11.23 -10.21 -3.09
C ALA A 148 9.77 -10.02 -2.65
N VAL A 149 8.96 -11.08 -2.72
CA VAL A 149 7.58 -11.07 -2.20
C VAL A 149 7.55 -10.69 -0.73
N HIS A 150 8.39 -11.32 0.10
CA HIS A 150 8.45 -11.02 1.53
C HIS A 150 8.82 -9.54 1.80
N PHE A 151 9.82 -8.99 1.11
CA PHE A 151 10.19 -7.58 1.30
C PHE A 151 9.12 -6.63 0.79
N PHE A 152 8.43 -6.97 -0.29
CA PHE A 152 7.31 -6.18 -0.79
C PHE A 152 6.15 -6.15 0.21
N ASP A 153 5.82 -7.30 0.82
CA ASP A 153 4.78 -7.39 1.86
C ASP A 153 5.12 -6.54 3.10
N LEU A 154 6.40 -6.48 3.49
CA LEU A 154 6.84 -5.60 4.59
C LEU A 154 6.65 -4.11 4.30
N LEU A 155 6.63 -3.72 3.02
CA LEU A 155 6.39 -2.34 2.59
C LEU A 155 4.91 -2.04 2.33
N ARG A 156 4.04 -3.05 2.29
CA ARG A 156 2.64 -2.94 1.85
C ARG A 156 1.88 -1.80 2.53
N ASP A 157 1.93 -1.73 3.85
CA ASP A 157 1.22 -0.68 4.60
C ASP A 157 1.73 0.72 4.28
N ARG A 158 3.06 0.86 4.08
CA ARG A 158 3.67 2.14 3.69
C ARG A 158 3.27 2.53 2.29
N GLN A 159 3.25 1.57 1.36
CA GLN A 159 2.82 1.79 -0.03
C GLN A 159 1.35 2.20 -0.09
N ARG A 160 0.44 1.48 0.62
CA ARG A 160 -0.98 1.85 0.70
C ARG A 160 -1.16 3.26 1.26
N ARG A 161 -0.48 3.59 2.34
CA ARG A 161 -0.56 4.92 2.96
C ARG A 161 -0.04 6.01 2.03
N LEU A 162 1.02 5.74 1.29
CA LEU A 162 1.55 6.65 0.28
C LEU A 162 0.60 6.80 -0.89
N ALA A 163 0.05 5.70 -1.41
CA ALA A 163 -0.91 5.70 -2.50
C ALA A 163 -2.16 6.51 -2.14
N HIS A 164 -2.71 6.34 -0.94
CA HIS A 164 -3.80 7.19 -0.45
C HIS A 164 -3.43 8.68 -0.47
N LEU A 165 -2.24 9.03 0.00
CA LEU A 165 -1.80 10.43 0.05
C LEU A 165 -1.68 11.04 -1.35
N VAL A 166 -1.18 10.29 -2.31
CA VAL A 166 -0.93 10.73 -3.69
C VAL A 166 -2.22 10.74 -4.51
N LEU A 167 -2.98 9.66 -4.48
CA LEU A 167 -4.13 9.45 -5.36
C LEU A 167 -5.37 10.26 -4.93
N THR A 168 -5.44 10.72 -3.68
CA THR A 168 -6.49 11.66 -3.23
C THR A 168 -6.35 13.05 -3.87
N SER A 169 -5.22 13.33 -4.51
CA SER A 169 -4.94 14.68 -5.03
C SER A 169 -5.73 15.04 -6.29
N SER A 170 -6.13 14.07 -7.13
CA SER A 170 -6.86 14.34 -8.38
C SER A 170 -7.38 13.06 -9.06
N GLU A 171 -8.62 13.08 -9.57
CA GLU A 171 -9.19 12.02 -10.42
C GLU A 171 -8.36 11.78 -11.71
N VAL A 172 -7.69 12.80 -12.21
CA VAL A 172 -6.80 12.68 -13.38
C VAL A 172 -5.64 11.74 -13.09
N VAL A 173 -5.10 11.80 -11.88
CA VAL A 173 -3.99 10.93 -11.46
C VAL A 173 -4.41 9.45 -11.39
N LEU A 174 -5.65 9.17 -10.98
CA LEU A 174 -6.19 7.81 -10.99
C LEU A 174 -6.22 7.22 -12.40
N GLY A 175 -6.80 7.97 -13.35
CA GLY A 175 -6.88 7.52 -14.75
C GLY A 175 -5.50 7.30 -15.39
N GLU A 176 -4.56 8.22 -15.14
CA GLU A 176 -3.18 8.08 -15.64
C GLU A 176 -2.43 6.89 -15.01
N SER A 177 -2.64 6.63 -13.70
CA SER A 177 -2.06 5.47 -13.03
C SER A 177 -2.61 4.17 -13.60
N PHE A 178 -3.91 4.09 -13.83
CA PHE A 178 -4.56 2.95 -14.44
C PHE A 178 -4.06 2.67 -15.87
N GLU A 179 -3.91 3.71 -16.68
CA GLU A 179 -3.29 3.62 -18.02
C GLU A 179 -1.85 3.07 -17.97
N ASP A 180 -1.06 3.54 -17.01
CA ASP A 180 0.31 3.03 -16.83
C ASP A 180 0.31 1.54 -16.43
N HIS A 181 -0.64 1.08 -15.58
CA HIS A 181 -0.74 -0.32 -15.21
C HIS A 181 -1.07 -1.22 -16.41
N HIS A 182 -1.93 -0.80 -17.33
CA HIS A 182 -2.18 -1.52 -18.57
C HIS A 182 -0.91 -1.65 -19.40
N ARG A 183 -0.15 -0.56 -19.59
CA ARG A 183 1.10 -0.59 -20.34
C ARG A 183 2.17 -1.46 -19.66
N LEU A 184 2.25 -1.41 -18.32
CA LEU A 184 3.13 -2.29 -17.55
C LEU A 184 2.77 -3.76 -17.77
N ALA A 185 1.48 -4.10 -17.74
CA ALA A 185 0.99 -5.46 -17.98
C ALA A 185 1.31 -5.94 -19.41
N GLU A 186 1.09 -5.09 -20.42
CA GLU A 186 1.41 -5.36 -21.82
C GLU A 186 2.89 -5.68 -22.01
N HIS A 187 3.79 -4.78 -21.57
CA HIS A 187 5.23 -4.98 -21.71
C HIS A 187 5.75 -6.18 -20.90
N LEU A 188 5.14 -6.47 -19.75
CA LEU A 188 5.50 -7.66 -19.00
C LEU A 188 5.11 -8.94 -19.75
N ALA A 189 3.93 -8.98 -20.38
CA ALA A 189 3.47 -10.11 -21.22
C ALA A 189 4.31 -10.26 -22.51
N GLU A 190 4.80 -9.15 -23.05
CA GLU A 190 5.76 -9.14 -24.17
C GLU A 190 7.18 -9.56 -23.77
N LEU A 191 7.43 -9.75 -22.47
CA LEU A 191 8.76 -10.00 -21.88
C LEU A 191 9.76 -8.89 -22.15
N ASP A 192 9.27 -7.69 -22.46
CA ASP A 192 10.10 -6.49 -22.68
C ASP A 192 10.35 -5.74 -21.37
N ALA A 193 11.34 -6.21 -20.62
CA ALA A 193 11.71 -5.59 -19.35
C ALA A 193 12.18 -4.14 -19.51
N ALA A 194 12.75 -3.76 -20.65
CA ALA A 194 13.22 -2.39 -20.87
C ALA A 194 12.05 -1.41 -21.08
N ALA A 195 11.05 -1.80 -21.86
CA ALA A 195 9.83 -1.02 -22.02
C ALA A 195 9.04 -0.94 -20.71
N TYR A 196 8.93 -2.05 -19.96
CA TYR A 196 8.36 -2.07 -18.61
C TYR A 196 9.02 -1.02 -17.71
N GLU A 197 10.33 -1.02 -17.63
CA GLU A 197 11.11 -0.08 -16.80
C GLU A 197 10.88 1.38 -17.19
N ALA A 198 10.77 1.68 -18.49
CA ALA A 198 10.50 3.04 -18.97
C ALA A 198 9.09 3.53 -18.57
N VAL A 199 8.10 2.64 -18.51
CA VAL A 199 6.76 2.98 -18.00
C VAL A 199 6.79 3.15 -16.49
N LEU A 200 7.48 2.26 -15.78
CA LEU A 200 7.64 2.31 -14.33
C LEU A 200 8.28 3.62 -13.88
N ASP A 201 9.32 4.10 -14.58
CA ASP A 201 9.97 5.40 -14.32
C ASP A 201 8.95 6.54 -14.32
N ARG A 202 8.09 6.62 -15.33
CA ARG A 202 7.08 7.67 -15.44
C ARG A 202 6.02 7.55 -14.35
N HIS A 203 5.57 6.33 -14.09
CA HIS A 203 4.59 6.03 -13.06
C HIS A 203 5.07 6.48 -11.68
N LEU A 204 6.29 6.10 -11.29
CA LEU A 204 6.85 6.47 -9.99
C LEU A 204 7.21 7.96 -9.90
N ALA A 205 7.72 8.57 -11.01
CA ALA A 205 8.01 10.00 -11.05
C ALA A 205 6.75 10.87 -10.84
N ARG A 206 5.59 10.42 -11.33
CA ARG A 206 4.30 11.09 -11.08
C ARG A 206 3.98 11.07 -9.58
N HIS A 207 4.18 9.96 -8.91
CA HIS A 207 3.96 9.87 -7.46
C HIS A 207 4.92 10.76 -6.67
N GLN A 208 6.18 10.86 -7.08
CA GLN A 208 7.15 11.77 -6.44
C GLN A 208 6.80 13.25 -6.61
N GLY A 209 6.26 13.63 -7.77
CA GLY A 209 5.89 15.01 -8.08
C GLY A 209 4.69 15.55 -7.28
N LEU A 210 3.97 14.67 -6.57
CA LEU A 210 2.78 15.01 -5.77
C LEU A 210 3.06 15.06 -4.26
N LEU A 211 4.28 14.75 -3.82
CA LEU A 211 4.75 14.77 -2.43
C LEU A 211 5.39 16.11 -2.07
#